data_d40701de45ef9df630f1b09f82344336
#
_entry.id   d40701de45ef9df630f1b09f82344336
#
_cell.length_a   1.000
_cell.length_b   1.000
_cell.length_c   1.000
_cell.angle_alpha   90.00
_cell.angle_beta   90.00
_cell.angle_gamma   90.00
#
_symmetry.space_group_name_H-M   'P 1'
#
loop_
_entity.id
_entity.type
_entity.pdbx_description
1 polymer ?
#
loop_
_entity_poly.entity_id
_entity_poly.type
_entity_poly.pdbx_seq_one_letter_code
_entity_poly.pdbx_strand_id
1 'polypeptide(L)'
;MTEPNNTKITRRELVRKGALATGLLGVGGTAGLLATRGGRDDYVWQLDPAKCIQCGNCATKCVLRPSAVKVVHAFALCGYCDLCFGYFPPNFEPDPAIEEPGAEAQLCPTQAIIRKWVEGPHFEYTIDEDLCIGCGKCVKGCGNFGNGSLFLQARHNRCVNCNECSIAIACPAQAWRRVPADHPYLLKGEDRQT
;
A
#
# COMPACT_ATOMS: atom_id res chain seq x y z
N MET A 1 35.35 26.75 -55.72
CA MET A 1 34.76 27.96 -55.10
C MET A 1 33.27 27.90 -55.33
N THR A 2 32.51 27.43 -54.36
CA THR A 2 31.04 27.31 -54.38
C THR A 2 30.48 28.57 -53.72
N GLU A 3 29.77 29.39 -54.49
CA GLU A 3 29.11 30.59 -53.99
C GLU A 3 28.04 30.24 -52.94
N PRO A 4 27.92 31.03 -51.85
CA PRO A 4 26.86 30.84 -50.89
C PRO A 4 25.53 31.29 -51.51
N ASN A 5 24.60 30.36 -51.67
CA ASN A 5 23.22 30.61 -52.14
C ASN A 5 22.47 31.49 -51.13
N ASN A 6 22.50 32.78 -51.38
CA ASN A 6 21.77 33.80 -50.59
C ASN A 6 20.31 33.86 -51.02
N THR A 7 19.51 32.87 -50.66
CA THR A 7 18.07 32.84 -50.86
C THR A 7 17.40 33.83 -49.90
N LYS A 8 16.98 34.99 -50.44
CA LYS A 8 16.19 35.99 -49.70
C LYS A 8 14.85 35.38 -49.29
N ILE A 9 14.70 35.09 -47.99
CA ILE A 9 13.44 34.58 -47.43
C ILE A 9 12.36 35.63 -47.56
N THR A 10 11.27 35.32 -48.23
CA THR A 10 10.11 36.22 -48.35
C THR A 10 9.34 36.29 -47.03
N ARG A 11 8.66 37.44 -46.76
CA ARG A 11 7.86 37.59 -45.53
C ARG A 11 6.85 36.45 -45.32
N ARG A 12 6.28 35.95 -46.42
CA ARG A 12 5.32 34.85 -46.41
C ARG A 12 5.96 33.51 -46.02
N GLU A 13 7.17 33.24 -46.47
CA GLU A 13 7.93 32.04 -46.07
C GLU A 13 8.37 32.10 -44.61
N LEU A 14 8.76 33.27 -44.11
CA LEU A 14 9.12 33.47 -42.71
C LEU A 14 7.91 33.18 -41.79
N VAL A 15 6.74 33.72 -42.11
CA VAL A 15 5.50 33.47 -41.35
C VAL A 15 5.13 31.97 -41.38
N ARG A 16 5.21 31.33 -42.57
CA ARG A 16 4.90 29.91 -42.72
C ARG A 16 5.86 29.02 -41.96
N LYS A 17 7.16 29.29 -42.02
CA LYS A 17 8.18 28.54 -41.27
C LYS A 17 8.05 28.78 -39.77
N GLY A 18 7.75 29.99 -39.33
CA GLY A 18 7.50 30.32 -37.93
C GLY A 18 6.27 29.58 -37.38
N ALA A 19 5.15 29.57 -38.11
CA ALA A 19 3.95 28.85 -37.71
C ALA A 19 4.18 27.31 -37.60
N LEU A 20 4.94 26.74 -38.55
CA LEU A 20 5.35 25.32 -38.51
C LEU A 20 6.22 25.03 -37.30
N ALA A 21 7.21 25.87 -37.02
CA ALA A 21 8.11 25.70 -35.88
C ALA A 21 7.34 25.79 -34.55
N THR A 22 6.42 26.72 -34.41
CA THR A 22 5.56 26.87 -33.21
C THR A 22 4.63 25.66 -33.05
N GLY A 23 4.06 25.16 -34.15
CA GLY A 23 3.23 23.94 -34.11
C GLY A 23 4.01 22.69 -33.68
N LEU A 24 5.22 22.50 -34.23
CA LEU A 24 6.09 21.40 -33.86
C LEU A 24 6.57 21.47 -32.41
N LEU A 25 6.87 22.66 -31.90
CA LEU A 25 7.21 22.87 -30.50
C LEU A 25 6.02 22.58 -29.56
N GLY A 26 4.81 23.00 -29.99
CA GLY A 26 3.57 22.70 -29.24
C GLY A 26 3.31 21.18 -29.13
N VAL A 27 3.35 20.49 -30.29
CA VAL A 27 3.13 19.02 -30.32
C VAL A 27 4.27 18.25 -29.63
N GLY A 28 5.53 18.63 -29.88
CA GLY A 28 6.68 18.02 -29.28
C GLY A 28 6.73 18.24 -27.76
N GLY A 29 6.37 19.42 -27.28
CA GLY A 29 6.29 19.75 -25.86
C GLY A 29 5.20 18.96 -25.13
N THR A 30 4.01 18.83 -25.73
CA THR A 30 2.93 18.02 -25.14
C THR A 30 3.24 16.53 -25.16
N ALA A 31 3.81 16.01 -26.24
CA ALA A 31 4.25 14.61 -26.32
C ALA A 31 5.37 14.32 -25.30
N GLY A 32 6.33 15.22 -25.12
CA GLY A 32 7.38 15.11 -24.11
C GLY A 32 6.81 15.11 -22.68
N LEU A 33 5.84 15.97 -22.37
CA LEU A 33 5.15 16.00 -21.08
C LEU A 33 4.34 14.72 -20.81
N LEU A 34 3.74 14.11 -21.85
CA LEU A 34 3.02 12.85 -21.71
C LEU A 34 3.98 11.67 -21.52
N ALA A 35 5.12 11.65 -22.22
CA ALA A 35 6.15 10.63 -22.07
C ALA A 35 6.80 10.65 -20.68
N THR A 36 7.04 11.84 -20.09
CA THR A 36 7.56 11.95 -18.72
C THR A 36 6.56 11.54 -17.64
N ARG A 37 5.25 11.54 -17.95
CA ARG A 37 4.21 11.02 -17.04
C ARG A 37 4.14 9.50 -17.03
N GLY A 38 4.57 8.81 -18.09
CA GLY A 38 4.59 7.34 -18.19
C GLY A 38 5.63 6.66 -17.27
N GLY A 39 6.66 7.36 -16.81
CA GLY A 39 7.72 6.81 -15.94
C GLY A 39 7.35 6.73 -14.45
N ARG A 40 6.07 6.93 -14.07
CA ARG A 40 5.61 6.86 -12.67
C ARG A 40 5.14 5.49 -12.24
N ASP A 41 4.97 4.57 -13.17
CA ASP A 41 4.48 3.21 -12.90
C ASP A 41 5.55 2.30 -12.30
N ASP A 42 6.83 2.71 -12.35
CA ASP A 42 7.94 1.94 -11.79
C ASP A 42 8.02 1.98 -10.26
N TYR A 43 7.27 2.87 -9.61
CA TYR A 43 7.25 3.01 -8.16
C TYR A 43 5.83 3.07 -7.62
N VAL A 44 5.63 2.36 -6.53
CA VAL A 44 4.34 2.28 -5.81
C VAL A 44 4.48 2.73 -4.36
N TRP A 45 3.37 3.20 -3.78
CA TRP A 45 3.34 3.56 -2.38
C TRP A 45 3.27 2.33 -1.49
N GLN A 46 4.18 2.23 -0.53
CA GLN A 46 4.13 1.17 0.47
C GLN A 46 4.38 1.70 1.88
N LEU A 47 3.77 1.05 2.85
CA LEU A 47 3.94 1.30 4.27
C LEU A 47 5.10 0.47 4.81
N ASP A 48 6.00 1.11 5.51
CA ASP A 48 7.09 0.48 6.26
C ASP A 48 6.55 -0.03 7.60
N PRO A 49 6.43 -1.35 7.80
CA PRO A 49 5.85 -1.91 9.01
C PRO A 49 6.70 -1.66 10.25
N ALA A 50 8.02 -1.42 10.11
CA ALA A 50 8.90 -1.12 11.24
C ALA A 50 8.74 0.30 11.77
N LYS A 51 8.28 1.25 10.93
CA LYS A 51 7.99 2.63 11.33
C LYS A 51 6.54 2.86 11.74
N CYS A 52 5.66 1.91 11.45
CA CYS A 52 4.23 2.05 11.65
C CYS A 52 3.86 2.07 13.15
N ILE A 53 3.21 3.15 13.60
CA ILE A 53 2.71 3.31 14.97
C ILE A 53 1.22 2.98 15.12
N GLN A 54 0.60 2.39 14.13
CA GLN A 54 -0.79 1.93 14.10
C GLN A 54 -1.83 3.02 14.48
N CYS A 55 -1.62 4.26 14.04
CA CYS A 55 -2.44 5.42 14.40
C CYS A 55 -3.86 5.42 13.82
N GLY A 56 -4.17 4.54 12.86
CA GLY A 56 -5.50 4.41 12.23
C GLY A 56 -5.76 5.34 11.04
N ASN A 57 -4.88 6.30 10.73
CA ASN A 57 -5.06 7.23 9.62
C ASN A 57 -5.21 6.54 8.27
N CYS A 58 -4.66 5.35 8.10
CA CYS A 58 -4.79 4.57 6.87
C CYS A 58 -6.24 4.26 6.50
N ALA A 59 -7.10 4.02 7.49
CA ALA A 59 -8.53 3.77 7.27
C ALA A 59 -9.30 5.02 6.82
N THR A 60 -8.91 6.19 7.31
CA THR A 60 -9.72 7.42 7.17
C THR A 60 -9.19 8.39 6.12
N LYS A 61 -7.88 8.37 5.84
CA LYS A 61 -7.23 9.31 4.93
C LYS A 61 -7.02 8.76 3.51
N CYS A 62 -7.28 7.48 3.26
CA CYS A 62 -7.28 6.94 1.91
C CYS A 62 -8.40 7.57 1.07
N VAL A 63 -8.13 7.82 -0.21
CA VAL A 63 -9.14 8.30 -1.17
C VAL A 63 -10.18 7.21 -1.48
N LEU A 64 -9.82 5.95 -1.28
CA LEU A 64 -10.70 4.80 -1.51
C LEU A 64 -11.52 4.45 -0.24
N ARG A 65 -12.72 3.92 -0.45
CA ARG A 65 -13.60 3.39 0.59
C ARG A 65 -14.10 2.00 0.18
N PRO A 66 -13.72 0.94 0.89
CA PRO A 66 -12.73 0.88 1.98
C PRO A 66 -11.30 1.15 1.53
N SER A 67 -10.42 1.49 2.47
CA SER A 67 -9.00 1.79 2.20
C SER A 67 -8.29 0.64 1.48
N ALA A 68 -7.33 0.98 0.60
CA ALA A 68 -6.43 0.01 -0.02
C ALA A 68 -5.40 -0.60 0.96
N VAL A 69 -5.29 -0.05 2.18
CA VAL A 69 -4.44 -0.59 3.23
C VAL A 69 -5.18 -1.70 3.95
N LYS A 70 -4.53 -2.85 4.03
CA LYS A 70 -5.08 -4.04 4.67
C LYS A 70 -4.12 -4.59 5.70
N VAL A 71 -4.65 -5.35 6.63
CA VAL A 71 -3.82 -6.11 7.57
C VAL A 71 -3.30 -7.37 6.87
N VAL A 72 -2.06 -7.70 7.13
CA VAL A 72 -1.42 -8.94 6.69
C VAL A 72 -0.95 -9.70 7.90
N HIS A 73 -1.12 -10.99 7.89
CA HIS A 73 -0.61 -11.91 8.90
C HIS A 73 0.68 -12.58 8.40
N ALA A 74 1.78 -12.35 9.10
CA ALA A 74 3.03 -13.05 8.84
C ALA A 74 3.06 -14.32 9.71
N PHE A 75 2.63 -15.44 9.16
CA PHE A 75 2.56 -16.71 9.87
C PHE A 75 3.90 -17.10 10.50
N ALA A 76 5.01 -16.89 9.80
CA ALA A 76 6.36 -17.19 10.30
C ALA A 76 6.74 -16.41 11.58
N LEU A 77 6.09 -15.28 11.85
CA LEU A 77 6.27 -14.49 13.08
C LEU A 77 5.23 -14.83 14.15
N CYS A 78 4.21 -15.60 13.81
CA CYS A 78 3.13 -15.96 14.73
C CYS A 78 3.54 -17.14 15.61
N GLY A 79 3.71 -16.90 16.91
CA GLY A 79 4.02 -17.93 17.89
C GLY A 79 2.81 -18.35 18.71
N TYR A 80 1.58 -18.13 18.22
CA TYR A 80 0.35 -18.45 18.95
C TYR A 80 0.38 -17.93 20.40
N CYS A 81 0.62 -16.62 20.53
CA CYS A 81 0.75 -15.97 21.82
C CYS A 81 -0.60 -15.87 22.57
N ASP A 82 -0.53 -15.52 23.84
CA ASP A 82 -1.69 -15.42 24.75
C ASP A 82 -2.79 -14.47 24.27
N LEU A 83 -2.49 -13.54 23.38
CA LEU A 83 -3.51 -12.64 22.82
C LEU A 83 -4.61 -13.41 22.07
N CYS A 84 -4.25 -14.41 21.29
CA CYS A 84 -5.21 -15.24 20.56
C CYS A 84 -5.74 -16.40 21.42
N PHE A 85 -4.97 -16.89 22.39
CA PHE A 85 -5.36 -17.95 23.30
C PHE A 85 -5.92 -17.47 24.63
N GLY A 86 -5.56 -16.26 25.07
CA GLY A 86 -5.91 -15.75 26.39
C GLY A 86 -7.41 -15.58 26.66
N TYR A 87 -8.23 -15.74 25.65
CA TYR A 87 -9.69 -15.73 25.76
C TYR A 87 -10.30 -17.11 25.94
N PHE A 88 -9.49 -18.17 25.91
CA PHE A 88 -9.94 -19.53 26.16
C PHE A 88 -9.68 -19.90 27.61
N PRO A 89 -10.62 -20.53 28.29
CA PRO A 89 -10.36 -21.08 29.61
C PRO A 89 -9.27 -22.17 29.53
N PRO A 90 -8.47 -22.38 30.61
CA PRO A 90 -7.32 -23.30 30.58
C PRO A 90 -7.65 -24.76 30.19
N ASN A 91 -8.91 -25.16 30.28
CA ASN A 91 -9.39 -26.50 29.95
C ASN A 91 -10.31 -26.48 28.72
N PHE A 92 -10.18 -25.49 27.85
CA PHE A 92 -10.99 -25.41 26.66
C PHE A 92 -10.58 -26.45 25.64
N GLU A 93 -11.45 -27.41 25.38
CA GLU A 93 -11.36 -28.29 24.21
C GLU A 93 -12.19 -27.64 23.09
N PRO A 94 -11.56 -27.18 22.00
CA PRO A 94 -12.28 -26.54 20.93
C PRO A 94 -13.19 -27.57 20.26
N ASP A 95 -14.49 -27.35 20.34
CA ASP A 95 -15.47 -28.06 19.53
C ASP A 95 -15.46 -27.42 18.12
N PRO A 96 -15.09 -28.16 17.07
CA PRO A 96 -15.08 -27.62 15.70
C PRO A 96 -16.46 -27.20 15.21
N ALA A 97 -17.53 -27.58 15.90
CA ALA A 97 -18.90 -27.17 15.60
C ALA A 97 -19.31 -25.85 16.29
N ILE A 98 -18.51 -25.35 17.24
CA ILE A 98 -18.82 -24.14 18.00
C ILE A 98 -17.78 -23.06 17.63
N GLU A 99 -18.18 -22.12 16.78
CA GLU A 99 -17.41 -20.90 16.50
C GLU A 99 -17.59 -19.89 17.66
N GLU A 100 -16.91 -20.12 18.78
CA GLU A 100 -16.88 -19.09 19.82
C GLU A 100 -16.00 -17.91 19.40
N PRO A 101 -16.49 -16.65 19.58
CA PRO A 101 -15.72 -15.47 19.23
C PRO A 101 -14.46 -15.35 20.10
N GLY A 102 -13.28 -15.39 19.47
CA GLY A 102 -12.02 -15.16 20.13
C GLY A 102 -11.56 -13.69 20.05
N ALA A 103 -10.28 -13.46 20.18
CA ALA A 103 -9.67 -12.13 20.16
C ALA A 103 -9.98 -11.36 18.86
N GLU A 104 -10.17 -12.04 17.77
CA GLU A 104 -10.51 -11.47 16.46
C GLU A 104 -11.82 -10.68 16.50
N ALA A 105 -12.85 -11.17 17.18
CA ALA A 105 -14.13 -10.48 17.29
C ALA A 105 -14.04 -9.22 18.16
N GLN A 106 -13.13 -9.20 19.13
CA GLN A 106 -12.93 -8.07 20.03
C GLN A 106 -12.01 -7.01 19.45
N LEU A 107 -11.00 -7.42 18.66
CA LEU A 107 -10.02 -6.51 18.08
C LEU A 107 -10.47 -5.90 16.76
N CYS A 108 -11.24 -6.63 15.95
CA CYS A 108 -11.66 -6.20 14.63
C CYS A 108 -13.08 -5.64 14.60
N PRO A 109 -13.28 -4.32 14.39
CA PRO A 109 -14.61 -3.71 14.38
C PRO A 109 -15.47 -4.13 13.19
N THR A 110 -14.88 -4.69 12.16
CA THR A 110 -15.56 -5.14 10.93
C THR A 110 -15.56 -6.66 10.78
N GLN A 111 -15.08 -7.38 11.78
CA GLN A 111 -15.00 -8.85 11.76
C GLN A 111 -14.22 -9.39 10.55
N ALA A 112 -13.21 -8.65 10.09
CA ALA A 112 -12.39 -9.05 8.95
C ALA A 112 -11.35 -10.12 9.28
N ILE A 113 -11.15 -10.45 10.56
CA ILE A 113 -10.23 -11.53 10.98
C ILE A 113 -11.05 -12.80 11.09
N ILE A 114 -10.69 -13.78 10.27
CA ILE A 114 -11.32 -15.09 10.24
C ILE A 114 -10.41 -16.06 10.95
N ARG A 115 -10.92 -16.74 11.95
CA ARG A 115 -10.24 -17.81 12.67
C ARG A 115 -10.82 -19.14 12.20
N LYS A 116 -9.93 -20.06 11.84
CA LYS A 116 -10.28 -21.41 11.45
C LYS A 116 -9.49 -22.39 12.29
N TRP A 117 -10.17 -23.32 12.94
CA TRP A 117 -9.52 -24.40 13.64
C TRP A 117 -8.81 -25.33 12.64
N VAL A 118 -7.58 -25.72 12.95
CA VAL A 118 -6.77 -26.64 12.14
C VAL A 118 -6.57 -27.95 12.91
N GLU A 119 -5.95 -27.86 14.07
CA GLU A 119 -5.75 -28.99 15.00
C GLU A 119 -5.51 -28.43 16.40
N GLY A 120 -5.91 -29.13 17.44
CA GLY A 120 -5.84 -28.63 18.82
C GLY A 120 -4.41 -28.48 19.34
N PRO A 121 -4.03 -27.29 19.85
CA PRO A 121 -4.83 -26.06 20.04
C PRO A 121 -4.62 -24.98 18.95
N HIS A 122 -4.31 -25.35 17.73
CA HIS A 122 -3.84 -24.44 16.68
C HIS A 122 -4.98 -23.93 15.79
N PHE A 123 -4.97 -22.61 15.56
CA PHE A 123 -5.88 -21.92 14.67
C PHE A 123 -5.12 -21.20 13.55
N GLU A 124 -5.67 -21.24 12.36
CA GLU A 124 -5.26 -20.39 11.25
C GLU A 124 -6.02 -19.08 11.29
N TYR A 125 -5.31 -17.96 11.13
CA TYR A 125 -5.89 -16.63 11.06
C TYR A 125 -5.71 -16.08 9.65
N THR A 126 -6.82 -15.75 9.00
CA THR A 126 -6.82 -15.10 7.70
C THR A 126 -7.53 -13.75 7.79
N ILE A 127 -7.24 -12.87 6.86
CA ILE A 127 -7.85 -11.53 6.81
C ILE A 127 -8.72 -11.43 5.57
N ASP A 128 -10.00 -11.19 5.77
CA ASP A 128 -10.88 -10.80 4.69
C ASP A 128 -10.56 -9.35 4.29
N GLU A 129 -9.95 -9.20 3.12
CA GLU A 129 -9.54 -7.89 2.61
C GLU A 129 -10.72 -7.00 2.23
N ASP A 130 -11.90 -7.56 1.93
CA ASP A 130 -13.10 -6.79 1.59
C ASP A 130 -13.70 -6.16 2.83
N LEU A 131 -13.70 -6.86 3.94
CA LEU A 131 -14.16 -6.35 5.23
C LEU A 131 -13.11 -5.48 5.94
N CYS A 132 -11.82 -5.72 5.68
CA CYS A 132 -10.74 -4.99 6.33
C CYS A 132 -10.70 -3.53 5.89
N ILE A 133 -10.82 -2.60 6.83
CA ILE A 133 -10.76 -1.14 6.59
C ILE A 133 -9.37 -0.54 6.82
N GLY A 134 -8.38 -1.33 7.25
CA GLY A 134 -7.01 -0.85 7.51
C GLY A 134 -6.87 0.02 8.75
N CYS A 135 -7.73 -0.14 9.76
CA CYS A 135 -7.72 0.70 10.97
C CYS A 135 -6.55 0.43 11.92
N GLY A 136 -5.86 -0.71 11.79
CA GLY A 136 -4.67 -1.06 12.58
C GLY A 136 -4.93 -1.47 14.03
N LYS A 137 -6.17 -1.60 14.51
CA LYS A 137 -6.47 -1.99 15.91
C LYS A 137 -5.89 -3.36 16.25
N CYS A 138 -6.09 -4.35 15.38
CA CYS A 138 -5.53 -5.70 15.56
C CYS A 138 -4.00 -5.69 15.51
N VAL A 139 -3.41 -4.87 14.63
CA VAL A 139 -1.94 -4.71 14.55
C VAL A 139 -1.39 -4.14 15.86
N LYS A 140 -2.06 -3.13 16.42
CA LYS A 140 -1.71 -2.54 17.71
C LYS A 140 -1.83 -3.56 18.86
N GLY A 141 -2.93 -4.30 18.88
CA GLY A 141 -3.12 -5.37 19.88
C GLY A 141 -2.03 -6.44 19.76
N CYS A 142 -1.80 -6.96 18.56
CA CYS A 142 -0.77 -7.96 18.29
C CYS A 142 0.66 -7.46 18.60
N GLY A 143 0.93 -6.18 18.35
CA GLY A 143 2.24 -5.59 18.64
C GLY A 143 2.51 -5.33 20.12
N ASN A 144 1.47 -4.98 20.90
CA ASN A 144 1.61 -4.63 22.30
C ASN A 144 1.48 -5.83 23.25
N PHE A 145 0.65 -6.80 22.90
CA PHE A 145 0.28 -7.92 23.78
C PHE A 145 0.64 -9.28 23.19
N GLY A 146 1.10 -9.31 21.94
CA GLY A 146 1.48 -10.51 21.25
C GLY A 146 2.87 -10.39 20.61
N ASN A 147 3.16 -11.25 19.67
CA ASN A 147 4.45 -11.30 18.98
C ASN A 147 4.57 -10.42 17.73
N GLY A 148 3.55 -9.62 17.45
CA GLY A 148 3.59 -8.64 16.37
C GLY A 148 3.52 -9.22 14.95
N SER A 149 2.94 -10.39 14.77
CA SER A 149 2.79 -11.05 13.46
C SER A 149 1.83 -10.34 12.50
N LEU A 150 0.91 -9.51 13.03
CA LEU A 150 0.03 -8.68 12.21
C LEU A 150 0.71 -7.35 11.87
N PHE A 151 0.58 -6.91 10.63
CA PHE A 151 1.06 -5.59 10.19
C PHE A 151 0.20 -5.04 9.06
N LEU A 152 0.27 -3.72 8.84
CA LEU A 152 -0.44 -3.06 7.75
C LEU A 152 0.40 -3.06 6.48
N GLN A 153 -0.27 -3.17 5.34
CA GLN A 153 0.35 -3.17 4.02
C GLN A 153 -0.59 -2.52 3.00
N ALA A 154 -0.05 -1.74 2.07
CA ALA A 154 -0.80 -1.30 0.91
C ALA A 154 -0.97 -2.48 -0.06
N ARG A 155 -2.20 -2.77 -0.46
CA ARG A 155 -2.51 -3.81 -1.44
C ARG A 155 -2.56 -3.19 -2.83
N HIS A 156 -1.61 -3.54 -3.69
CA HIS A 156 -1.41 -2.88 -4.98
C HIS A 156 -2.50 -3.24 -6.01
N ASN A 157 -3.17 -4.37 -5.85
CA ASN A 157 -4.36 -4.74 -6.60
C ASN A 157 -5.58 -3.85 -6.31
N ARG A 158 -5.53 -3.07 -5.21
CA ARG A 158 -6.59 -2.16 -4.78
C ARG A 158 -6.15 -0.70 -4.79
N CYS A 159 -4.85 -0.44 -4.67
CA CYS A 159 -4.29 0.92 -4.59
C CYS A 159 -4.22 1.56 -5.98
N VAL A 160 -4.78 2.76 -6.12
CA VAL A 160 -4.74 3.54 -7.37
C VAL A 160 -3.43 4.34 -7.57
N ASN A 161 -2.44 4.11 -6.73
CA ASN A 161 -1.09 4.70 -6.80
C ASN A 161 -1.10 6.22 -7.02
N CYS A 162 -1.83 6.96 -6.19
CA CYS A 162 -1.96 8.42 -6.28
C CYS A 162 -0.57 9.09 -6.35
N ASN A 163 -0.45 10.17 -7.13
CA ASN A 163 0.79 10.96 -7.20
C ASN A 163 1.23 11.48 -5.84
N GLU A 164 0.27 12.04 -5.09
CA GLU A 164 0.40 12.39 -3.67
C GLU A 164 -0.55 11.49 -2.88
N CYS A 165 0.02 10.68 -2.01
CA CYS A 165 -0.78 9.81 -1.17
C CYS A 165 -1.25 10.57 0.07
N SER A 166 -2.56 10.78 0.20
CA SER A 166 -3.16 11.47 1.35
C SER A 166 -2.84 10.79 2.68
N ILE A 167 -2.65 9.46 2.68
CA ILE A 167 -2.21 8.73 3.88
C ILE A 167 -0.77 9.09 4.21
N ALA A 168 0.12 9.15 3.20
CA ALA A 168 1.52 9.48 3.40
C ALA A 168 1.69 10.87 4.01
N ILE A 169 0.92 11.85 3.52
CA ILE A 169 0.90 13.22 4.06
C ILE A 169 0.41 13.23 5.51
N ALA A 170 -0.63 12.45 5.83
CA ALA A 170 -1.24 12.41 7.16
C ALA A 170 -0.53 11.46 8.13
N CYS A 171 0.52 10.75 7.72
CA CYS A 171 1.21 9.76 8.55
C CYS A 171 2.17 10.42 9.54
N PRO A 172 1.90 10.41 10.86
CA PRO A 172 2.76 11.09 11.84
C PRO A 172 4.11 10.39 11.99
N ALA A 173 4.22 9.11 11.68
CA ALA A 173 5.46 8.34 11.75
C ALA A 173 6.26 8.35 10.44
N GLN A 174 5.77 9.06 9.40
CA GLN A 174 6.39 9.09 8.07
C GLN A 174 6.75 7.69 7.55
N ALA A 175 5.87 6.72 7.84
CA ALA A 175 6.10 5.31 7.52
C ALA A 175 5.83 4.98 6.03
N TRP A 176 5.27 5.91 5.26
CA TRP A 176 4.97 5.73 3.85
C TRP A 176 6.13 6.17 2.97
N ARG A 177 6.46 5.34 2.00
CA ARG A 177 7.48 5.64 0.99
C ARG A 177 7.13 5.03 -0.35
N ARG A 178 7.75 5.53 -1.41
CA ARG A 178 7.70 4.88 -2.71
C ARG A 178 8.75 3.79 -2.76
N VAL A 179 8.34 2.62 -3.25
CA VAL A 179 9.19 1.45 -3.45
C VAL A 179 9.08 1.01 -4.91
N PRO A 180 10.09 0.33 -5.46
CA PRO A 180 10.02 -0.22 -6.81
C PRO A 180 8.83 -1.16 -6.98
N ALA A 181 8.16 -1.08 -8.14
CA ALA A 181 6.94 -1.86 -8.40
C ALA A 181 7.21 -3.37 -8.58
N ASP A 182 8.44 -3.75 -8.91
CA ASP A 182 8.90 -5.14 -8.99
C ASP A 182 9.09 -5.79 -7.60
N HIS A 183 9.37 -4.96 -6.56
CA HIS A 183 9.49 -5.39 -5.17
C HIS A 183 8.60 -4.54 -4.25
N PRO A 184 7.27 -4.61 -4.40
CA PRO A 184 6.34 -3.64 -3.80
C PRO A 184 6.06 -3.89 -2.32
N TYR A 185 6.45 -5.03 -1.79
CA TYR A 185 6.10 -5.42 -0.42
C TYR A 185 7.30 -5.34 0.52
N LEU A 186 7.08 -4.70 1.67
CA LEU A 186 8.04 -4.59 2.75
C LEU A 186 7.60 -5.56 3.85
N LEU A 187 8.44 -6.50 4.18
CA LEU A 187 8.17 -7.46 5.24
C LEU A 187 8.63 -6.91 6.60
N LYS A 188 7.93 -7.32 7.65
CA LYS A 188 8.31 -7.01 9.02
C LYS A 188 9.45 -7.93 9.44
N GLY A 189 10.54 -7.36 9.94
CA GLY A 189 11.72 -8.12 10.38
C GLY A 189 12.79 -8.34 9.32
N GLU A 190 12.58 -7.91 8.08
CA GLU A 190 13.69 -7.81 7.13
C GLU A 190 14.55 -6.61 7.49
N ASP A 191 15.79 -6.87 7.90
CA ASP A 191 16.79 -5.84 8.08
C ASP A 191 17.07 -5.19 6.72
N ARG A 192 16.81 -3.90 6.65
CA ARG A 192 17.05 -3.12 5.46
C ARG A 192 18.54 -3.01 5.22
N GLN A 193 19.04 -3.81 4.31
CA GLN A 193 20.28 -3.47 3.63
C GLN A 193 19.95 -2.32 2.67
N THR A 194 20.22 -1.10 3.13
CA THR A 194 20.22 0.12 2.31
C THR A 194 21.54 0.23 1.59
#